data_17296e11ec36b0a35ad87e41966c9b83
#
_entry.id   17296e11ec36b0a35ad87e41966c9b83
#
_cell.length_a   1.000
_cell.length_b   1.000
_cell.length_c   1.000
_cell.angle_alpha   90.00
_cell.angle_beta   90.00
_cell.angle_gamma   90.00
#
_symmetry.space_group_name_H-M   'P 1'
#
loop_
_entity.id
_entity.type
_entity.pdbx_description
1 polymer ?
#
loop_
_entity_poly.entity_id
_entity_poly.type
_entity_poly.pdbx_seq_one_letter_code
_entity_poly.pdbx_strand_id
1 'polypeptide(L)'
;MSEDAPRRGRRSGGGRAGRQAARAAAGAVTQPYLTRTLEPVQVIDEAGLELIEENAEIILSEIGIQFNEYPSALAVLEEAGCRIEGEMVYFPKGLARKIVQENAPAEYTQHARNPERNVQVGGKHTVFAPNYGSPFITDLDQGRRYATIADFENVVKLAYMLPHLHHSGGTVCEPVDVPVNKRHLDMVYATSNTPTSR
;
A
#
# COMPACT_ATOMS: atom_id res chain seq x y z
N MET A 1 4.74 55.32 -47.80
CA MET A 1 4.81 55.34 -46.34
C MET A 1 4.47 53.90 -45.87
N SER A 2 5.49 53.17 -45.54
CA SER A 2 5.35 51.77 -45.14
C SER A 2 5.55 51.74 -43.61
N GLU A 3 4.47 51.37 -42.88
CA GLU A 3 4.48 51.23 -41.42
C GLU A 3 5.14 49.95 -41.05
N ASP A 4 6.22 50.11 -40.27
CA ASP A 4 7.04 49.03 -39.73
C ASP A 4 6.31 48.41 -38.49
N ALA A 5 5.82 47.16 -38.60
CA ALA A 5 5.15 46.47 -37.53
C ALA A 5 6.17 45.95 -36.49
N PRO A 6 5.94 46.11 -35.18
CA PRO A 6 6.91 45.75 -34.16
C PRO A 6 7.11 44.21 -34.14
N ARG A 7 8.36 43.77 -34.31
CA ARG A 7 8.80 42.38 -34.18
C ARG A 7 8.55 41.89 -32.74
N ARG A 8 7.63 40.90 -32.60
CA ARG A 8 7.42 40.17 -31.35
C ARG A 8 8.72 39.54 -30.89
N GLY A 9 9.25 40.04 -29.76
CA GLY A 9 10.44 39.53 -29.11
C GLY A 9 10.28 38.01 -28.83
N ARG A 10 11.24 37.20 -29.29
CA ARG A 10 11.35 35.78 -28.93
C ARG A 10 11.43 35.71 -27.41
N ARG A 11 10.42 35.17 -26.74
CA ARG A 11 10.50 34.73 -25.36
C ARG A 11 11.64 33.72 -25.30
N SER A 12 12.77 34.11 -24.63
CA SER A 12 13.86 33.20 -24.30
C SER A 12 13.31 32.18 -23.27
N GLY A 13 12.63 31.16 -23.74
CA GLY A 13 12.29 30.00 -22.92
C GLY A 13 13.59 29.42 -22.44
N GLY A 14 13.82 29.41 -21.14
CA GLY A 14 15.01 28.85 -20.51
C GLY A 14 15.33 27.50 -21.12
N GLY A 15 16.56 27.32 -21.61
CA GLY A 15 17.03 26.10 -22.22
C GLY A 15 16.85 24.88 -21.28
N ARG A 16 17.19 23.69 -21.73
CA ARG A 16 17.08 22.46 -20.94
C ARG A 16 17.63 22.62 -19.52
N ALA A 17 18.74 23.35 -19.34
CA ALA A 17 19.33 23.66 -18.03
C ALA A 17 18.41 24.54 -17.15
N GLY A 18 17.76 25.56 -17.72
CA GLY A 18 16.82 26.40 -16.99
C GLY A 18 15.57 25.65 -16.53
N ARG A 19 15.05 24.74 -17.36
CA ARG A 19 13.95 23.87 -16.99
C ARG A 19 14.34 22.85 -15.93
N GLN A 20 15.57 22.34 -15.98
CA GLN A 20 16.11 21.42 -14.99
C GLN A 20 16.35 22.11 -13.65
N ALA A 21 16.90 23.33 -13.67
CA ALA A 21 17.07 24.16 -12.47
C ALA A 21 15.71 24.56 -11.85
N ALA A 22 14.72 24.92 -12.67
CA ALA A 22 13.38 25.22 -12.19
C ALA A 22 12.68 23.98 -11.58
N ARG A 23 12.91 22.79 -12.13
CA ARG A 23 12.42 21.53 -11.54
C ARG A 23 13.14 21.17 -10.24
N ALA A 24 14.42 21.44 -10.13
CA ALA A 24 15.19 21.22 -8.91
C ALA A 24 14.85 22.24 -7.81
N ALA A 25 14.51 23.48 -8.20
CA ALA A 25 14.08 24.54 -7.29
C ALA A 25 12.60 24.43 -6.86
N ALA A 26 11.76 23.84 -7.69
CA ALA A 26 10.44 23.43 -7.28
C ALA A 26 10.59 22.22 -6.37
N GLY A 27 10.63 22.43 -5.06
CA GLY A 27 10.66 21.35 -4.06
C GLY A 27 9.62 20.29 -4.42
N ALA A 28 9.93 19.03 -4.16
CA ALA A 28 9.01 17.92 -4.44
C ALA A 28 7.68 18.22 -3.75
N VAL A 29 6.64 18.51 -4.52
CA VAL A 29 5.29 18.68 -4.00
C VAL A 29 4.84 17.29 -3.54
N THR A 30 4.83 17.08 -2.25
CA THR A 30 4.25 15.87 -1.67
C THR A 30 2.75 16.05 -1.65
N GLN A 31 2.03 15.23 -2.41
CA GLN A 31 0.59 15.18 -2.37
C GLN A 31 0.18 13.98 -1.50
N PRO A 32 -0.47 14.18 -0.34
CA PRO A 32 -0.71 13.11 0.61
C PRO A 32 -1.72 12.06 0.12
N TYR A 33 -2.54 12.38 -0.88
CA TYR A 33 -3.49 11.49 -1.55
C TYR A 33 -4.11 12.17 -2.76
N LEU A 34 -4.75 11.36 -3.63
CA LEU A 34 -5.59 11.86 -4.70
C LEU A 34 -7.06 11.68 -4.33
N THR A 35 -7.87 12.72 -4.51
CA THR A 35 -9.32 12.62 -4.38
C THR A 35 -9.93 12.26 -5.74
N ARG A 36 -10.58 11.11 -5.83
CA ARG A 36 -11.22 10.67 -7.07
C ARG A 36 -12.43 11.53 -7.39
N THR A 37 -12.56 11.92 -8.65
CA THR A 37 -13.75 12.55 -9.19
C THR A 37 -14.58 11.59 -10.04
N LEU A 38 -13.99 10.45 -10.43
CA LEU A 38 -14.67 9.39 -11.18
C LEU A 38 -15.22 8.35 -10.21
N GLU A 39 -16.42 7.87 -10.49
CA GLU A 39 -16.98 6.74 -9.74
C GLU A 39 -16.24 5.43 -10.10
N PRO A 40 -16.16 4.47 -9.16
CA PRO A 40 -15.60 3.15 -9.45
C PRO A 40 -16.38 2.44 -10.55
N VAL A 41 -15.67 1.74 -11.42
CA VAL A 41 -16.31 0.85 -12.39
C VAL A 41 -16.75 -0.42 -11.68
N GLN A 42 -18.04 -0.68 -11.67
CA GLN A 42 -18.59 -1.93 -11.16
C GLN A 42 -18.50 -3.01 -12.24
N VAL A 43 -17.83 -4.12 -11.93
CA VAL A 43 -17.64 -5.24 -12.86
C VAL A 43 -18.72 -6.29 -12.67
N ILE A 44 -19.29 -6.40 -11.47
CA ILE A 44 -20.40 -7.30 -11.10
C ILE A 44 -21.50 -6.47 -10.44
N ASP A 45 -22.73 -6.95 -10.57
CA ASP A 45 -23.91 -6.34 -9.93
C ASP A 45 -24.06 -6.78 -8.46
N GLU A 46 -25.05 -6.26 -7.78
CA GLU A 46 -25.34 -6.57 -6.37
C GLU A 46 -25.62 -8.07 -6.17
N ALA A 47 -26.35 -8.70 -7.09
CA ALA A 47 -26.63 -10.13 -7.00
C ALA A 47 -25.36 -10.98 -7.10
N GLY A 48 -24.38 -10.54 -7.90
CA GLY A 48 -23.06 -11.18 -7.98
C GLY A 48 -22.26 -11.02 -6.68
N LEU A 49 -22.34 -9.86 -6.03
CA LEU A 49 -21.71 -9.63 -4.73
C LEU A 49 -22.34 -10.47 -3.63
N GLU A 50 -23.68 -10.51 -3.58
CA GLU A 50 -24.42 -11.36 -2.63
C GLU A 50 -24.06 -12.84 -2.77
N LEU A 51 -23.97 -13.33 -4.02
CA LEU A 51 -23.59 -14.73 -4.30
C LEU A 51 -22.17 -15.04 -3.81
N ILE A 52 -21.21 -14.14 -4.02
CA ILE A 52 -19.83 -14.30 -3.52
C ILE A 52 -19.84 -14.37 -1.98
N GLU A 53 -20.57 -13.48 -1.35
CA GLU A 53 -20.66 -13.42 0.11
C GLU A 53 -21.33 -14.69 0.69
N GLU A 54 -22.42 -15.13 0.08
CA GLU A 54 -23.11 -16.37 0.51
C GLU A 54 -22.17 -17.59 0.43
N ASN A 55 -21.40 -17.71 -0.64
CA ASN A 55 -20.41 -18.80 -0.77
C ASN A 55 -19.28 -18.67 0.26
N ALA A 56 -18.83 -17.48 0.58
CA ALA A 56 -17.85 -17.27 1.64
C ALA A 56 -18.40 -17.70 3.01
N GLU A 57 -19.65 -17.35 3.31
CA GLU A 57 -20.34 -17.76 4.54
C GLU A 57 -20.53 -19.29 4.63
N ILE A 58 -20.81 -19.96 3.51
CA ILE A 58 -20.86 -21.43 3.45
C ILE A 58 -19.49 -22.02 3.79
N ILE A 59 -18.42 -21.51 3.18
CA ILE A 59 -17.05 -21.97 3.46
C ILE A 59 -16.72 -21.80 4.94
N LEU A 60 -16.99 -20.62 5.50
CA LEU A 60 -16.69 -20.32 6.90
C LEU A 60 -17.50 -21.18 7.88
N SER A 61 -18.77 -21.47 7.57
CA SER A 61 -19.68 -22.17 8.49
C SER A 61 -19.66 -23.68 8.35
N GLU A 62 -19.43 -24.21 7.15
CA GLU A 62 -19.55 -25.64 6.86
C GLU A 62 -18.21 -26.36 6.69
N ILE A 63 -17.23 -25.67 6.07
CA ILE A 63 -15.88 -26.21 5.88
C ILE A 63 -14.98 -25.81 7.05
N GLY A 64 -15.07 -24.54 7.48
CA GLY A 64 -14.28 -23.98 8.56
C GLY A 64 -12.86 -23.60 8.16
N ILE A 65 -12.11 -23.08 9.13
CA ILE A 65 -10.69 -22.68 8.99
C ILE A 65 -9.89 -23.38 10.09
N GLN A 66 -8.76 -23.96 9.72
CA GLN A 66 -7.85 -24.58 10.66
C GLN A 66 -6.85 -23.57 11.20
N PHE A 67 -6.75 -23.48 12.54
CA PHE A 67 -5.79 -22.65 13.27
C PHE A 67 -4.74 -23.55 13.92
N ASN A 68 -3.67 -23.81 13.17
CA ASN A 68 -2.60 -24.71 13.63
C ASN A 68 -1.82 -24.14 14.80
N GLU A 69 -1.69 -24.92 15.88
CA GLU A 69 -0.82 -24.64 17.02
C GLU A 69 -1.02 -23.22 17.64
N TYR A 70 -2.25 -22.70 17.62
CA TYR A 70 -2.54 -21.34 18.12
C TYR A 70 -3.73 -21.32 19.10
N PRO A 71 -3.59 -21.87 20.31
CA PRO A 71 -4.69 -22.03 21.27
C PRO A 71 -5.29 -20.68 21.74
N SER A 72 -4.52 -19.62 21.78
CA SER A 72 -5.05 -18.28 22.16
C SER A 72 -6.01 -17.72 21.11
N ALA A 73 -5.82 -18.02 19.83
CA ALA A 73 -6.78 -17.63 18.78
C ALA A 73 -8.06 -18.44 18.90
N LEU A 74 -7.95 -19.75 19.17
CA LEU A 74 -9.11 -20.62 19.36
C LEU A 74 -9.98 -20.12 20.53
N ALA A 75 -9.39 -19.75 21.64
CA ALA A 75 -10.12 -19.23 22.80
C ALA A 75 -10.89 -17.93 22.49
N VAL A 76 -10.27 -16.98 21.76
CA VAL A 76 -10.92 -15.73 21.35
C VAL A 76 -12.06 -15.99 20.38
N LEU A 77 -11.90 -16.95 19.45
CA LEU A 77 -12.91 -17.29 18.47
C LEU A 77 -14.09 -18.03 19.11
N GLU A 78 -13.83 -18.89 20.09
CA GLU A 78 -14.87 -19.56 20.90
C GLU A 78 -15.69 -18.54 21.70
N GLU A 79 -15.02 -17.56 22.34
CA GLU A 79 -15.68 -16.46 23.06
C GLU A 79 -16.53 -15.60 22.11
N ALA A 80 -16.09 -15.43 20.87
CA ALA A 80 -16.85 -14.74 19.82
C ALA A 80 -18.05 -15.53 19.29
N GLY A 81 -18.22 -16.80 19.71
CA GLY A 81 -19.34 -17.66 19.35
C GLY A 81 -19.07 -18.63 18.19
N CYS A 82 -17.82 -18.82 17.80
CA CYS A 82 -17.46 -19.85 16.83
C CYS A 82 -17.52 -21.25 17.46
N ARG A 83 -17.86 -22.25 16.65
CA ARG A 83 -17.79 -23.66 17.04
C ARG A 83 -16.36 -24.15 16.80
N ILE A 84 -15.74 -24.76 17.83
CA ILE A 84 -14.38 -25.27 17.77
C ILE A 84 -14.39 -26.79 17.78
N GLU A 85 -13.68 -27.42 16.84
CA GLU A 85 -13.47 -28.88 16.80
C GLU A 85 -11.98 -29.16 16.61
N GLY A 86 -11.24 -29.37 17.70
CA GLY A 86 -9.79 -29.45 17.70
C GLY A 86 -9.17 -28.11 17.31
N GLU A 87 -8.54 -28.06 16.15
CA GLU A 87 -8.00 -26.81 15.57
C GLU A 87 -8.88 -26.20 14.48
N MET A 88 -10.01 -26.87 14.16
CA MET A 88 -10.98 -26.37 13.18
C MET A 88 -11.96 -25.40 13.84
N VAL A 89 -12.17 -24.26 13.19
CA VAL A 89 -13.08 -23.20 13.61
C VAL A 89 -14.16 -23.01 12.57
N TYR A 90 -15.42 -23.10 13.00
CA TYR A 90 -16.60 -22.89 12.17
C TYR A 90 -17.31 -21.63 12.61
N PHE A 91 -17.41 -20.68 11.73
CA PHE A 91 -17.99 -19.36 12.02
C PHE A 91 -19.50 -19.40 11.81
N PRO A 92 -20.29 -18.92 12.77
CA PRO A 92 -21.72 -18.69 12.52
C PRO A 92 -21.91 -17.73 11.34
N LYS A 93 -22.90 -18.01 10.49
CA LYS A 93 -23.22 -17.14 9.35
C LYS A 93 -23.45 -15.70 9.79
N GLY A 94 -22.86 -14.77 9.09
CA GLY A 94 -22.92 -13.34 9.35
C GLY A 94 -21.99 -12.82 10.46
N LEU A 95 -21.34 -13.68 11.26
CA LEU A 95 -20.48 -13.25 12.36
C LEU A 95 -19.29 -12.43 11.86
N ALA A 96 -18.58 -12.93 10.87
CA ALA A 96 -17.39 -12.26 10.32
C ALA A 96 -17.77 -10.88 9.75
N ARG A 97 -18.82 -10.82 8.96
CA ARG A 97 -19.34 -9.55 8.40
C ARG A 97 -19.71 -8.57 9.50
N LYS A 98 -20.47 -9.01 10.51
CA LYS A 98 -20.89 -8.19 11.63
C LYS A 98 -19.69 -7.56 12.33
N ILE A 99 -18.69 -8.36 12.69
CA ILE A 99 -17.50 -7.88 13.39
C ILE A 99 -16.74 -6.87 12.53
N VAL A 100 -16.56 -7.15 11.24
CA VAL A 100 -15.89 -6.21 10.31
C VAL A 100 -16.66 -4.90 10.21
N GLN A 101 -17.96 -4.94 10.02
CA GLN A 101 -18.78 -3.73 9.88
C GLN A 101 -18.82 -2.88 11.15
N GLU A 102 -18.79 -3.50 12.33
CA GLU A 102 -18.79 -2.80 13.61
C GLU A 102 -17.43 -2.15 13.94
N ASN A 103 -16.34 -2.68 13.43
CA ASN A 103 -14.99 -2.28 13.84
C ASN A 103 -14.15 -1.61 12.75
N ALA A 104 -14.43 -1.87 11.46
CA ALA A 104 -13.68 -1.28 10.36
C ALA A 104 -14.17 0.14 10.05
N PRO A 105 -13.34 1.18 10.24
CA PRO A 105 -13.72 2.54 9.88
C PRO A 105 -13.80 2.71 8.37
N ALA A 106 -14.77 3.50 7.88
CA ALA A 106 -14.89 3.84 6.46
C ALA A 106 -13.71 4.68 5.96
N GLU A 107 -13.18 5.53 6.83
CA GLU A 107 -12.02 6.38 6.56
C GLU A 107 -11.15 6.50 7.82
N TYR A 108 -9.84 6.61 7.62
CA TYR A 108 -8.91 6.88 8.71
C TYR A 108 -7.69 7.66 8.22
N THR A 109 -7.02 8.33 9.16
CA THR A 109 -5.73 8.98 8.89
C THR A 109 -4.60 8.05 9.27
N GLN A 110 -3.76 7.70 8.32
CA GLN A 110 -2.50 7.03 8.60
C GLN A 110 -1.45 8.07 8.97
N HIS A 111 -1.02 8.03 10.22
CA HIS A 111 -0.01 8.95 10.74
C HIS A 111 1.39 8.51 10.30
N ALA A 112 2.10 9.42 9.65
CA ALA A 112 3.49 9.22 9.28
C ALA A 112 4.42 9.77 10.37
N ARG A 113 5.69 9.32 10.36
CA ARG A 113 6.74 9.89 11.23
C ARG A 113 6.93 11.39 10.99
N ASN A 114 6.88 11.82 9.73
CA ASN A 114 6.76 13.23 9.38
C ASN A 114 5.26 13.56 9.21
N PRO A 115 4.65 14.39 10.06
CA PRO A 115 3.23 14.71 9.99
C PRO A 115 2.77 15.31 8.64
N GLU A 116 3.67 15.97 7.90
CA GLU A 116 3.38 16.49 6.56
C GLU A 116 3.11 15.38 5.53
N ARG A 117 3.45 14.14 5.87
CA ARG A 117 3.22 12.95 5.06
C ARG A 117 2.09 12.06 5.57
N ASN A 118 1.28 12.57 6.49
CA ASN A 118 0.03 11.89 6.86
C ASN A 118 -0.86 11.73 5.64
N VAL A 119 -1.49 10.57 5.51
CA VAL A 119 -2.41 10.29 4.41
C VAL A 119 -3.79 9.90 4.92
N GLN A 120 -4.81 10.36 4.21
CA GLN A 120 -6.18 9.94 4.43
C GLN A 120 -6.46 8.70 3.59
N VAL A 121 -6.96 7.64 4.22
CA VAL A 121 -7.30 6.36 3.57
C VAL A 121 -8.80 6.13 3.67
N GLY A 122 -9.41 5.69 2.59
CA GLY A 122 -10.85 5.40 2.52
C GLY A 122 -11.63 6.39 1.65
N GLY A 123 -12.92 6.18 1.51
CA GLY A 123 -13.82 7.02 0.73
C GLY A 123 -13.35 7.26 -0.71
N LYS A 124 -13.25 8.52 -1.11
CA LYS A 124 -12.75 8.92 -2.44
C LYS A 124 -11.23 9.13 -2.49
N HIS A 125 -10.52 8.93 -1.39
CA HIS A 125 -9.08 9.11 -1.33
C HIS A 125 -8.35 7.93 -1.98
N THR A 126 -7.32 8.23 -2.77
CA THR A 126 -6.49 7.23 -3.42
C THR A 126 -5.05 7.40 -2.97
N VAL A 127 -4.53 6.39 -2.30
CA VAL A 127 -3.16 6.35 -1.79
C VAL A 127 -2.34 5.42 -2.68
N PHE A 128 -1.26 5.94 -3.26
CA PHE A 128 -0.34 5.13 -4.03
C PHE A 128 0.73 4.52 -3.12
N ALA A 129 0.88 3.21 -3.23
CA ALA A 129 1.89 2.43 -2.55
C ALA A 129 2.75 1.67 -3.58
N PRO A 130 4.01 1.32 -3.25
CA PRO A 130 4.80 0.46 -4.11
C PRO A 130 4.19 -0.94 -4.18
N ASN A 131 4.61 -1.72 -5.17
CA ASN A 131 4.21 -3.13 -5.29
C ASN A 131 4.78 -3.96 -4.14
N TYR A 132 4.10 -5.05 -3.78
CA TYR A 132 4.45 -5.91 -2.64
C TYR A 132 4.75 -7.35 -3.05
N GLY A 133 5.51 -8.04 -2.20
CA GLY A 133 5.62 -9.50 -2.20
C GLY A 133 6.50 -10.09 -3.29
N SER A 134 7.27 -9.29 -4.01
CA SER A 134 8.18 -9.85 -5.02
C SER A 134 9.45 -10.42 -4.36
N PRO A 135 9.79 -11.70 -4.58
CA PRO A 135 11.07 -12.25 -4.14
C PRO A 135 12.24 -11.84 -5.05
N PHE A 136 11.93 -11.21 -6.18
CA PHE A 136 12.91 -10.81 -7.19
C PHE A 136 13.00 -9.30 -7.32
N ILE A 137 14.23 -8.87 -7.63
CA ILE A 137 14.52 -7.51 -8.05
C ILE A 137 15.21 -7.54 -9.41
N THR A 138 15.03 -6.49 -10.20
CA THR A 138 15.71 -6.32 -11.49
C THR A 138 16.39 -4.97 -11.50
N ASP A 139 17.69 -4.94 -11.73
CA ASP A 139 18.48 -3.73 -11.93
C ASP A 139 19.26 -3.76 -13.26
N LEU A 140 19.89 -2.64 -13.62
CA LEU A 140 20.59 -2.51 -14.88
C LEU A 140 21.94 -3.24 -14.90
N ASP A 141 22.55 -3.44 -13.74
CA ASP A 141 23.91 -3.97 -13.62
C ASP A 141 23.94 -5.50 -13.51
N GLN A 142 22.99 -6.05 -12.72
CA GLN A 142 22.96 -7.50 -12.40
C GLN A 142 21.75 -8.24 -13.02
N GLY A 143 20.82 -7.51 -13.66
CA GLY A 143 19.61 -8.09 -14.20
C GLY A 143 18.64 -8.58 -13.13
N ARG A 144 17.88 -9.64 -13.41
CA ARG A 144 16.90 -10.23 -12.49
C ARG A 144 17.57 -11.20 -11.53
N ARG A 145 17.44 -10.96 -10.23
CA ARG A 145 17.98 -11.78 -9.16
C ARG A 145 17.08 -11.80 -7.94
N TYR A 146 17.33 -12.68 -7.01
CA TYR A 146 16.68 -12.64 -5.71
C TYR A 146 17.05 -11.37 -4.95
N ALA A 147 16.07 -10.82 -4.23
CA ALA A 147 16.27 -9.62 -3.41
C ALA A 147 17.05 -9.94 -2.13
N THR A 148 17.84 -8.97 -1.69
CA THR A 148 18.57 -8.97 -0.42
C THR A 148 17.96 -7.94 0.54
N ILE A 149 18.36 -7.96 1.82
CA ILE A 149 17.95 -6.94 2.79
C ILE A 149 18.43 -5.54 2.36
N ALA A 150 19.59 -5.43 1.72
CA ALA A 150 20.09 -4.18 1.17
C ALA A 150 19.19 -3.65 0.04
N ASP A 151 18.65 -4.54 -0.81
CA ASP A 151 17.68 -4.17 -1.82
C ASP A 151 16.37 -3.67 -1.19
N PHE A 152 15.90 -4.37 -0.16
CA PHE A 152 14.72 -3.95 0.60
C PHE A 152 14.90 -2.53 1.15
N GLU A 153 16.01 -2.24 1.82
CA GLU A 153 16.32 -0.90 2.32
C GLU A 153 16.36 0.15 1.20
N ASN A 154 16.94 -0.18 0.05
CA ASN A 154 17.00 0.73 -1.09
C ASN A 154 15.62 1.01 -1.68
N VAL A 155 14.74 0.00 -1.79
CA VAL A 155 13.37 0.20 -2.28
C VAL A 155 12.55 1.03 -1.29
N VAL A 156 12.71 0.83 0.02
CA VAL A 156 12.08 1.67 1.05
C VAL A 156 12.54 3.13 0.94
N LYS A 157 13.85 3.37 0.75
CA LYS A 157 14.40 4.72 0.52
C LYS A 157 13.81 5.35 -0.74
N LEU A 158 13.75 4.60 -1.84
CA LEU A 158 13.15 5.09 -3.10
C LEU A 158 11.67 5.43 -2.92
N ALA A 159 10.88 4.56 -2.29
CA ALA A 159 9.47 4.82 -2.01
C ALA A 159 9.29 6.10 -1.19
N TYR A 160 10.13 6.32 -0.18
CA TYR A 160 10.10 7.53 0.62
C TYR A 160 10.49 8.80 -0.19
N MET A 161 11.44 8.69 -1.10
CA MET A 161 11.94 9.82 -1.90
C MET A 161 11.01 10.21 -3.06
N LEU A 162 10.18 9.29 -3.54
CA LEU A 162 9.28 9.53 -4.66
C LEU A 162 8.08 10.37 -4.21
N PRO A 163 7.83 11.54 -4.84
CA PRO A 163 6.78 12.47 -4.41
C PRO A 163 5.37 11.94 -4.68
N HIS A 164 5.23 10.96 -5.58
CA HIS A 164 3.93 10.39 -5.97
C HIS A 164 3.62 9.07 -5.27
N LEU A 165 4.52 8.55 -4.44
CA LEU A 165 4.22 7.47 -3.52
C LEU A 165 3.89 8.05 -2.15
N HIS A 166 2.71 7.70 -1.67
CA HIS A 166 2.16 8.25 -0.43
C HIS A 166 2.46 7.35 0.77
N HIS A 167 2.76 6.08 0.50
CA HIS A 167 2.99 5.04 1.48
C HIS A 167 4.30 4.33 1.18
N SER A 168 5.07 3.98 2.21
CA SER A 168 6.34 3.26 2.04
C SER A 168 6.15 1.79 1.65
N GLY A 169 4.93 1.30 1.81
CA GLY A 169 4.62 -0.10 1.61
C GLY A 169 4.93 -0.98 2.83
N GLY A 170 4.60 -2.26 2.67
CA GLY A 170 4.99 -3.31 3.60
C GLY A 170 6.19 -4.09 3.05
N THR A 171 5.95 -5.32 2.59
CA THR A 171 6.97 -6.18 1.99
C THR A 171 7.24 -5.77 0.54
N VAL A 172 7.98 -4.71 0.32
CA VAL A 172 8.29 -4.18 -1.03
C VAL A 172 9.12 -5.16 -1.88
N CYS A 173 9.96 -5.97 -1.23
CA CYS A 173 10.54 -7.19 -1.79
C CYS A 173 10.88 -8.14 -0.63
N GLU A 174 10.99 -9.43 -0.91
CA GLU A 174 11.38 -10.42 0.10
C GLU A 174 12.90 -10.63 0.10
N PRO A 175 13.62 -10.24 1.17
CA PRO A 175 15.06 -10.50 1.28
C PRO A 175 15.30 -11.97 1.58
N VAL A 176 15.83 -12.72 0.61
CA VAL A 176 16.08 -14.15 0.74
C VAL A 176 17.41 -14.49 1.44
N ASP A 177 18.28 -13.50 1.62
CA ASP A 177 19.53 -13.59 2.40
C ASP A 177 19.31 -13.57 3.90
N VAL A 178 18.07 -13.33 4.37
CA VAL A 178 17.67 -13.33 5.78
C VAL A 178 16.88 -14.60 6.10
N PRO A 179 17.19 -15.31 7.21
CA PRO A 179 16.42 -16.47 7.66
C PRO A 179 14.92 -16.17 7.82
N VAL A 180 14.05 -17.08 7.36
CA VAL A 180 12.60 -16.89 7.32
C VAL A 180 12.01 -16.53 8.67
N ASN A 181 12.47 -17.19 9.75
CA ASN A 181 11.95 -17.02 11.11
C ASN A 181 12.20 -15.64 11.74
N LYS A 182 13.14 -14.84 11.19
CA LYS A 182 13.41 -13.48 11.66
C LYS A 182 13.28 -12.42 10.57
N ARG A 183 13.03 -12.80 9.32
CA ARG A 183 12.99 -11.89 8.16
C ARG A 183 12.07 -10.70 8.38
N HIS A 184 10.88 -10.93 8.90
CA HIS A 184 9.92 -9.87 9.19
C HIS A 184 10.43 -8.85 10.21
N LEU A 185 11.20 -9.27 11.21
CA LEU A 185 11.80 -8.36 12.21
C LEU A 185 12.87 -7.48 11.57
N ASP A 186 13.75 -8.07 10.75
CA ASP A 186 14.79 -7.33 10.04
C ASP A 186 14.18 -6.32 9.04
N MET A 187 13.09 -6.68 8.36
CA MET A 187 12.36 -5.77 7.47
C MET A 187 11.70 -4.61 8.22
N VAL A 188 11.05 -4.87 9.36
CA VAL A 188 10.47 -3.82 10.21
C VAL A 188 11.56 -2.91 10.74
N TYR A 189 12.68 -3.48 11.20
CA TYR A 189 13.83 -2.72 11.64
C TYR A 189 14.40 -1.83 10.54
N ALA A 190 14.62 -2.37 9.34
CA ALA A 190 15.09 -1.63 8.17
C ALA A 190 14.15 -0.46 7.82
N THR A 191 12.83 -0.70 7.80
CA THR A 191 11.85 0.35 7.55
C THR A 191 11.88 1.45 8.61
N SER A 192 12.00 1.06 9.89
CA SER A 192 12.01 2.00 11.02
C SER A 192 13.27 2.86 11.07
N ASN A 193 14.42 2.30 10.67
CA ASN A 193 15.71 2.98 10.70
C ASN A 193 16.13 3.64 9.38
N THR A 194 15.34 3.51 8.33
CA THR A 194 15.63 4.21 7.08
C THR A 194 15.69 5.71 7.35
N PRO A 195 16.84 6.38 7.07
CA PRO A 195 16.97 7.81 7.27
C PRO A 195 15.94 8.56 6.43
N THR A 196 15.12 9.35 7.10
CA THR A 196 14.09 10.21 6.47
C THR A 196 14.61 11.64 6.33
N SER A 197 15.93 11.82 6.30
CA SER A 197 16.54 13.13 6.20
C SER A 197 16.25 13.80 4.86
N ARG A 198 15.32 14.71 4.87
CA ARG A 198 15.24 15.92 4.07
C ARG A 198 15.05 17.10 4.98
#